data_67a7b451d45419ea5349d4abc3df6533
#
_entry.id   67a7b451d45419ea5349d4abc3df6533
#
_cell.length_a   1.000
_cell.length_b   1.000
_cell.length_c   1.000
_cell.angle_alpha   90.00
_cell.angle_beta   90.00
_cell.angle_gamma   90.00
#
_symmetry.space_group_name_H-M   'P 1'
#
loop_
_entity.id
_entity.type
_entity.pdbx_description
1 polymer ?
#
loop_
_entity_poly.entity_id
_entity_poly.type
_entity_poly.pdbx_seq_one_letter_code
_entity_poly.pdbx_strand_id
1 'polypeptide(L)'
;MTETATLNADQDIADALCAQVGRAYAERTPLRIVGANTRGFYGLPVDGEPLEMAGHTGIVSYDPIELVVTVRAGTRISDLEDRLAENHQMLAFEPPRFGPASTIGGAVATGLSGPRRPWAGAVRDFVLGTRVINQEGKLLRFGGEVMKNVAGYDMSRLMVGAQGTLGVLTDISFKVLPQPAASHSLKLSLPLDAALNKLAELGRKPLPITAAAWHAGELFLRLEGGKSSVNATRERLGGEEISADLWRELRDLEHAFFTQNNDKALWRLSLPPNTPALPLDIAERDIFYDWAGSQRFIKTSLDADTLRKACQQAGGHATCYTPAALGGAQAPFTPLNPVVEKYHRQLKAQLDGHGIFNPGRLYAAF
;
A
#
# COMPACT_ATOMS: atom_id res chain seq x y z
N MET A 1 -10.74 -26.01 18.42
CA MET A 1 -11.54 -24.95 19.07
C MET A 1 -11.09 -23.65 18.43
N THR A 2 -11.79 -23.18 17.41
CA THR A 2 -11.54 -21.92 16.72
C THR A 2 -12.02 -20.80 17.63
N GLU A 3 -11.09 -20.01 18.15
CA GLU A 3 -11.40 -18.73 18.79
C GLU A 3 -12.11 -17.85 17.75
N THR A 4 -13.37 -17.64 17.92
CA THR A 4 -14.15 -16.64 17.17
C THR A 4 -13.55 -15.30 17.54
N ALA A 5 -12.74 -14.71 16.66
CA ALA A 5 -12.22 -13.37 16.82
C ALA A 5 -13.41 -12.43 16.95
N THR A 6 -13.63 -11.89 18.14
CA THR A 6 -14.66 -10.90 18.40
C THR A 6 -14.39 -9.70 17.49
N LEU A 7 -15.29 -9.42 16.53
CA LEU A 7 -15.30 -8.18 15.76
C LEU A 7 -15.13 -7.02 16.73
N ASN A 8 -14.18 -6.13 16.49
CA ASN A 8 -14.04 -4.93 17.30
C ASN A 8 -15.39 -4.19 17.29
N ALA A 9 -15.90 -3.88 18.48
CA ALA A 9 -17.18 -3.19 18.63
C ALA A 9 -17.16 -1.91 17.79
N ASP A 10 -18.29 -1.62 17.14
CA ASP A 10 -18.51 -0.39 16.39
C ASP A 10 -18.37 0.81 17.33
N GLN A 11 -17.31 1.62 17.17
CA GLN A 11 -16.99 2.73 18.06
C GLN A 11 -16.66 4.00 17.27
N ASP A 12 -17.49 5.02 17.41
CA ASP A 12 -17.25 6.34 16.85
C ASP A 12 -16.64 7.25 17.92
N ILE A 13 -15.40 7.67 17.71
CA ILE A 13 -14.70 8.62 18.59
C ILE A 13 -14.35 9.93 17.86
N ALA A 14 -15.01 10.22 16.73
CA ALA A 14 -14.68 11.37 15.89
C ALA A 14 -14.70 12.70 16.66
N ASP A 15 -15.66 12.90 17.55
CA ASP A 15 -15.75 14.14 18.35
C ASP A 15 -14.55 14.31 19.29
N ALA A 16 -14.08 13.23 19.93
CA ALA A 16 -12.90 13.26 20.78
C ALA A 16 -11.63 13.56 19.97
N LEU A 17 -11.50 12.95 18.79
CA LEU A 17 -10.38 13.23 17.87
C LEU A 17 -10.41 14.69 17.38
N CYS A 18 -11.58 15.23 17.01
CA CYS A 18 -11.76 16.62 16.64
C CYS A 18 -11.33 17.57 17.77
N ALA A 19 -11.77 17.27 19.00
CA ALA A 19 -11.39 18.07 20.18
C ALA A 19 -9.89 18.04 20.45
N GLN A 20 -9.23 16.88 20.31
CA GLN A 20 -7.78 16.77 20.47
C GLN A 20 -7.02 17.56 19.40
N VAL A 21 -7.42 17.42 18.13
CA VAL A 21 -6.81 18.20 17.04
C VAL A 21 -7.01 19.71 17.23
N GLY A 22 -8.22 20.13 17.65
CA GLY A 22 -8.51 21.54 17.92
C GLY A 22 -7.62 22.14 19.03
N ARG A 23 -7.35 21.39 20.11
CA ARG A 23 -6.39 21.79 21.15
C ARG A 23 -4.98 21.88 20.59
N ALA A 24 -4.53 20.85 19.89
CA ALA A 24 -3.20 20.80 19.28
C ALA A 24 -2.98 21.99 18.30
N TYR A 25 -4.01 22.36 17.56
CA TYR A 25 -3.98 23.53 16.68
C TYR A 25 -3.81 24.84 17.46
N ALA A 26 -4.59 25.04 18.53
CA ALA A 26 -4.51 26.24 19.37
C ALA A 26 -3.16 26.36 20.07
N GLU A 27 -2.59 25.26 20.54
CA GLU A 27 -1.34 25.18 21.26
C GLU A 27 -0.11 25.00 20.36
N ARG A 28 -0.32 24.77 19.05
CA ARG A 28 0.71 24.42 18.07
C ARG A 28 1.52 23.17 18.44
N THR A 29 0.85 22.22 19.07
CA THR A 29 1.46 20.97 19.51
C THR A 29 1.49 19.96 18.38
N PRO A 30 2.66 19.40 18.00
CA PRO A 30 2.74 18.34 17.00
C PRO A 30 1.96 17.09 17.42
N LEU A 31 1.25 16.49 16.48
CA LEU A 31 0.51 15.24 16.63
C LEU A 31 1.20 14.11 15.88
N ARG A 32 1.32 12.97 16.52
CA ARG A 32 1.71 11.71 15.89
C ARG A 32 0.48 10.84 15.70
N ILE A 33 -0.05 10.82 14.47
CA ILE A 33 -1.26 10.06 14.12
C ILE A 33 -0.91 8.57 14.06
N VAL A 34 -1.55 7.76 14.91
CA VAL A 34 -1.21 6.34 15.09
C VAL A 34 -2.48 5.48 15.00
N GLY A 35 -2.46 4.48 14.09
CA GLY A 35 -3.34 3.32 14.15
C GLY A 35 -2.70 2.24 15.03
N ALA A 36 -2.52 1.02 14.49
CA ALA A 36 -1.81 -0.05 15.18
C ALA A 36 -0.27 0.03 15.05
N ASN A 37 0.28 1.07 14.50
CA ASN A 37 1.72 1.31 14.26
C ASN A 37 2.45 0.21 13.45
N THR A 38 1.75 -0.67 12.76
CA THR A 38 2.35 -1.76 11.96
C THR A 38 3.16 -1.26 10.76
N ARG A 39 3.02 0.02 10.41
CA ARG A 39 3.72 0.71 9.31
C ARG A 39 4.69 1.78 9.80
N GLY A 40 5.11 1.70 11.07
CA GLY A 40 6.07 2.64 11.66
C GLY A 40 7.38 2.72 10.87
N PHE A 41 7.81 1.62 10.27
CA PHE A 41 9.01 1.54 9.44
C PHE A 41 8.92 2.33 8.12
N TYR A 42 7.71 2.63 7.62
CA TYR A 42 7.51 3.27 6.32
C TYR A 42 7.39 4.78 6.48
N GLY A 43 8.52 5.46 6.59
CA GLY A 43 8.66 6.90 6.80
C GLY A 43 9.63 7.23 7.95
N LEU A 44 9.82 8.51 8.20
CA LEU A 44 10.63 8.98 9.33
C LEU A 44 9.84 8.89 10.64
N PRO A 45 10.50 8.71 11.80
CA PRO A 45 9.83 8.81 13.08
C PRO A 45 9.26 10.23 13.28
N VAL A 46 8.14 10.31 13.97
CA VAL A 46 7.48 11.57 14.31
C VAL A 46 7.55 11.78 15.82
N ASP A 47 8.03 12.93 16.23
CA ASP A 47 7.95 13.39 17.60
C ASP A 47 6.70 14.26 17.77
N GLY A 48 5.78 13.85 18.65
CA GLY A 48 4.50 14.51 18.85
C GLY A 48 3.56 13.75 19.78
N GLU A 49 2.53 14.44 20.27
CA GLU A 49 1.47 13.84 21.08
C GLU A 49 0.75 12.76 20.27
N PRO A 50 0.54 11.54 20.80
CA PRO A 50 -0.16 10.49 20.06
C PRO A 50 -1.64 10.84 19.86
N LEU A 51 -2.09 10.79 18.60
CA LEU A 51 -3.50 10.81 18.23
C LEU A 51 -3.90 9.38 17.84
N GLU A 52 -4.53 8.67 18.77
CA GLU A 52 -4.80 7.23 18.68
C GLU A 52 -6.06 6.96 17.84
N MET A 53 -5.85 6.40 16.64
CA MET A 53 -6.93 6.09 15.70
C MET A 53 -7.50 4.67 15.85
N ALA A 54 -6.80 3.77 16.55
CA ALA A 54 -7.17 2.35 16.66
C ALA A 54 -8.53 2.12 17.33
N GLY A 55 -9.00 3.07 18.16
CA GLY A 55 -10.32 3.03 18.77
C GLY A 55 -11.47 3.50 17.87
N HIS A 56 -11.19 4.11 16.72
CA HIS A 56 -12.21 4.58 15.77
C HIS A 56 -12.57 3.49 14.77
N THR A 57 -13.45 2.57 15.16
CA THR A 57 -13.68 1.28 14.47
C THR A 57 -15.13 1.09 14.03
N GLY A 58 -15.33 0.21 13.06
CA GLY A 58 -16.63 -0.25 12.58
C GLY A 58 -16.90 0.07 11.11
N ILE A 59 -17.92 -0.58 10.56
CA ILE A 59 -18.42 -0.36 9.20
C ILE A 59 -19.59 0.62 9.28
N VAL A 60 -19.41 1.81 8.69
CA VAL A 60 -20.41 2.87 8.69
C VAL A 60 -21.58 2.54 7.76
N SER A 61 -21.27 2.03 6.56
CA SER A 61 -22.26 1.56 5.59
C SER A 61 -21.64 0.51 4.67
N TYR A 62 -22.44 -0.43 4.20
CA TYR A 62 -22.02 -1.42 3.22
C TYR A 62 -23.19 -1.79 2.32
N ASP A 63 -23.05 -1.52 1.03
CA ASP A 63 -23.98 -1.92 -0.01
C ASP A 63 -23.33 -2.92 -0.95
N PRO A 64 -23.59 -4.23 -0.77
CA PRO A 64 -23.00 -5.26 -1.63
C PRO A 64 -23.46 -5.18 -3.09
N ILE A 65 -24.64 -4.61 -3.38
CA ILE A 65 -25.16 -4.50 -4.76
C ILE A 65 -24.43 -3.39 -5.51
N GLU A 66 -24.24 -2.25 -4.85
CA GLU A 66 -23.50 -1.10 -5.40
C GLU A 66 -21.98 -1.28 -5.32
N LEU A 67 -21.50 -2.35 -4.68
CA LEU A 67 -20.07 -2.63 -4.48
C LEU A 67 -19.34 -1.50 -3.74
N VAL A 68 -19.97 -0.94 -2.72
CA VAL A 68 -19.42 0.17 -1.94
C VAL A 68 -19.47 -0.14 -0.44
N VAL A 69 -18.38 0.13 0.26
CA VAL A 69 -18.29 0.06 1.71
C VAL A 69 -17.68 1.34 2.27
N THR A 70 -18.24 1.86 3.35
CA THR A 70 -17.64 2.96 4.14
C THR A 70 -17.25 2.43 5.51
N VAL A 71 -16.02 2.65 5.92
CA VAL A 71 -15.43 2.05 7.11
C VAL A 71 -14.61 3.09 7.88
N ARG A 72 -14.61 3.01 9.21
CA ARG A 72 -13.79 3.85 10.09
C ARG A 72 -12.31 3.45 10.02
N ALA A 73 -11.43 4.43 10.10
CA ALA A 73 -10.00 4.28 9.83
C ALA A 73 -9.27 3.32 10.79
N GLY A 74 -9.74 3.18 12.03
CA GLY A 74 -9.18 2.26 13.02
C GLY A 74 -9.62 0.80 12.85
N THR A 75 -10.56 0.51 11.97
CA THR A 75 -11.02 -0.86 11.69
C THR A 75 -9.85 -1.70 11.16
N ARG A 76 -9.72 -2.93 11.66
CA ARG A 76 -8.71 -3.87 11.17
C ARG A 76 -8.99 -4.24 9.72
N ILE A 77 -7.93 -4.43 8.95
CA ILE A 77 -8.05 -4.90 7.56
C ILE A 77 -8.72 -6.28 7.51
N SER A 78 -8.34 -7.19 8.44
CA SER A 78 -8.95 -8.53 8.54
C SER A 78 -10.46 -8.46 8.72
N ASP A 79 -10.93 -7.64 9.66
CA ASP A 79 -12.36 -7.55 10.00
C ASP A 79 -13.20 -7.06 8.80
N LEU A 80 -12.63 -6.11 8.01
CA LEU A 80 -13.28 -5.66 6.78
C LEU A 80 -13.23 -6.74 5.69
N GLU A 81 -12.09 -7.41 5.48
CA GLU A 81 -11.97 -8.49 4.49
C GLU A 81 -12.90 -9.65 4.81
N ASP A 82 -13.05 -10.05 6.08
CA ASP A 82 -13.97 -11.09 6.51
C ASP A 82 -15.42 -10.70 6.23
N ARG A 83 -15.80 -9.45 6.52
CA ARG A 83 -17.14 -8.94 6.21
C ARG A 83 -17.46 -8.89 4.72
N LEU A 84 -16.48 -8.52 3.89
CA LEU A 84 -16.62 -8.53 2.44
C LEU A 84 -16.75 -9.95 1.88
N ALA A 85 -16.00 -10.90 2.46
CA ALA A 85 -16.01 -12.31 2.04
C ALA A 85 -17.38 -12.97 2.22
N GLU A 86 -18.19 -12.56 3.21
CA GLU A 86 -19.58 -13.02 3.38
C GLU A 86 -20.44 -12.78 2.14
N ASN A 87 -20.13 -11.75 1.35
CA ASN A 87 -20.80 -11.42 0.09
C ASN A 87 -19.93 -11.75 -1.14
N HIS A 88 -18.93 -12.63 -1.01
CA HIS A 88 -18.00 -12.97 -2.08
C HIS A 88 -17.33 -11.75 -2.72
N GLN A 89 -16.99 -10.74 -1.91
CA GLN A 89 -16.31 -9.51 -2.34
C GLN A 89 -14.94 -9.39 -1.70
N MET A 90 -14.11 -8.47 -2.22
CA MET A 90 -12.75 -8.28 -1.77
C MET A 90 -12.25 -6.84 -1.96
N LEU A 91 -11.21 -6.47 -1.22
CA LEU A 91 -10.37 -5.31 -1.48
C LEU A 91 -9.34 -5.67 -2.56
N ALA A 92 -9.64 -5.36 -3.82
CA ALA A 92 -8.82 -5.82 -4.95
C ALA A 92 -7.43 -5.17 -5.03
N PHE A 93 -7.17 -4.08 -4.31
CA PHE A 93 -5.83 -3.51 -4.18
C PHE A 93 -4.93 -4.27 -3.20
N GLU A 94 -5.45 -5.30 -2.52
CA GLU A 94 -4.73 -6.20 -1.63
C GLU A 94 -3.85 -5.45 -0.61
N PRO A 95 -4.43 -4.75 0.38
CA PRO A 95 -3.66 -3.96 1.33
C PRO A 95 -2.69 -4.84 2.12
N PRO A 96 -1.37 -4.55 2.13
CA PRO A 96 -0.44 -5.27 3.00
C PRO A 96 -0.85 -5.12 4.46
N ARG A 97 -0.88 -6.23 5.21
CA ARG A 97 -1.30 -6.19 6.62
C ARG A 97 -0.17 -5.82 7.56
N PHE A 98 1.03 -6.36 7.37
CA PHE A 98 2.18 -6.18 8.28
C PHE A 98 1.84 -6.46 9.75
N GLY A 99 1.02 -7.49 9.96
CA GLY A 99 0.54 -7.94 11.26
C GLY A 99 -0.97 -7.84 11.46
N PRO A 100 -1.51 -8.58 12.45
CA PRO A 100 -2.96 -8.79 12.63
C PRO A 100 -3.72 -7.53 13.05
N ALA A 101 -3.04 -6.57 13.68
CA ALA A 101 -3.65 -5.32 14.14
C ALA A 101 -3.72 -4.22 13.07
N SER A 102 -3.23 -4.48 11.85
CA SER A 102 -3.19 -3.48 10.77
C SER A 102 -4.56 -2.87 10.48
N THR A 103 -4.61 -1.53 10.40
CA THR A 103 -5.85 -0.76 10.22
C THR A 103 -6.03 -0.27 8.78
N ILE A 104 -7.27 -0.06 8.40
CA ILE A 104 -7.66 0.51 7.09
C ILE A 104 -7.08 1.91 6.90
N GLY A 105 -7.17 2.77 7.91
CA GLY A 105 -6.58 4.12 7.84
C GLY A 105 -5.08 4.09 7.60
N GLY A 106 -4.36 3.18 8.27
CA GLY A 106 -2.93 2.98 8.04
C GLY A 106 -2.59 2.47 6.62
N ALA A 107 -3.42 1.59 6.05
CA ALA A 107 -3.27 1.12 4.67
C ALA A 107 -3.44 2.26 3.66
N VAL A 108 -4.49 3.08 3.82
CA VAL A 108 -4.76 4.23 2.95
C VAL A 108 -3.70 5.31 3.13
N ALA A 109 -3.34 5.63 4.37
CA ALA A 109 -2.33 6.66 4.66
C ALA A 109 -0.96 6.34 4.05
N THR A 110 -0.57 5.06 3.97
CA THR A 110 0.69 4.66 3.31
C THR A 110 0.58 4.45 1.80
N GLY A 111 -0.63 4.24 1.28
CA GLY A 111 -0.87 4.06 -0.16
C GLY A 111 -0.29 2.78 -0.75
N LEU A 112 0.06 1.80 0.10
CA LEU A 112 0.64 0.54 -0.33
C LEU A 112 -0.43 -0.41 -0.86
N SER A 113 -0.07 -1.20 -1.87
CA SER A 113 -0.93 -2.19 -2.52
C SER A 113 -0.16 -3.48 -2.76
N GLY A 114 -0.88 -4.59 -2.79
CA GLY A 114 -0.30 -5.92 -2.95
C GLY A 114 -0.06 -6.34 -4.41
N PRO A 115 0.17 -7.64 -4.66
CA PRO A 115 0.61 -8.19 -5.96
C PRO A 115 -0.34 -7.90 -7.12
N ARG A 116 -1.65 -7.74 -6.88
CA ARG A 116 -2.67 -7.47 -7.91
C ARG A 116 -2.61 -6.07 -8.52
N ARG A 117 -1.89 -5.13 -7.89
CA ARG A 117 -1.91 -3.72 -8.27
C ARG A 117 -1.76 -3.44 -9.78
N PRO A 118 -0.87 -4.11 -10.56
CA PRO A 118 -0.73 -3.83 -11.99
C PRO A 118 -1.97 -4.12 -12.83
N TRP A 119 -2.86 -4.99 -12.35
CA TRP A 119 -4.06 -5.46 -13.07
C TRP A 119 -5.35 -4.84 -12.53
N ALA A 120 -5.43 -4.60 -11.23
CA ALA A 120 -6.64 -4.07 -10.60
C ALA A 120 -6.59 -2.56 -10.33
N GLY A 121 -5.39 -2.00 -10.16
CA GLY A 121 -5.18 -0.62 -9.70
C GLY A 121 -4.65 -0.54 -8.27
N ALA A 122 -4.19 0.65 -7.88
CA ALA A 122 -3.68 0.95 -6.55
C ALA A 122 -4.83 1.29 -5.58
N VAL A 123 -4.57 1.30 -4.27
CA VAL A 123 -5.57 1.69 -3.26
C VAL A 123 -6.26 3.02 -3.60
N ARG A 124 -5.53 4.01 -4.14
CA ARG A 124 -6.10 5.31 -4.55
C ARG A 124 -7.18 5.21 -5.63
N ASP A 125 -7.18 4.14 -6.42
CA ASP A 125 -8.15 3.93 -7.50
C ASP A 125 -9.45 3.30 -6.98
N PHE A 126 -9.45 2.84 -5.72
CA PHE A 126 -10.58 2.26 -5.02
C PHE A 126 -11.20 3.19 -3.98
N VAL A 127 -10.52 4.26 -3.57
CA VAL A 127 -11.07 5.26 -2.65
C VAL A 127 -12.04 6.18 -3.40
N LEU A 128 -13.30 6.17 -2.97
CA LEU A 128 -14.39 6.98 -3.53
C LEU A 128 -14.60 8.28 -2.75
N GLY A 129 -14.44 8.22 -1.43
CA GLY A 129 -14.62 9.35 -0.54
C GLY A 129 -13.90 9.18 0.79
N THR A 130 -13.69 10.28 1.49
CA THR A 130 -13.09 10.30 2.82
C THR A 130 -13.76 11.33 3.72
N ARG A 131 -13.79 11.04 5.03
CA ARG A 131 -13.95 12.07 6.06
C ARG A 131 -12.59 12.35 6.69
N VAL A 132 -12.28 13.62 6.87
CA VAL A 132 -10.96 14.06 7.32
C VAL A 132 -11.12 15.15 8.37
N ILE A 133 -10.42 15.06 9.48
CA ILE A 133 -10.28 16.17 10.42
C ILE A 133 -9.18 17.08 9.89
N ASN A 134 -9.53 18.35 9.66
CA ASN A 134 -8.57 19.37 9.24
C ASN A 134 -7.77 19.93 10.43
N GLN A 135 -6.78 20.79 10.16
CA GLN A 135 -5.93 21.37 11.21
C GLN A 135 -6.71 22.11 12.32
N GLU A 136 -7.91 22.65 12.03
CA GLU A 136 -8.75 23.38 13.00
C GLU A 136 -9.61 22.43 13.85
N GLY A 137 -9.49 21.11 13.70
CA GLY A 137 -10.32 20.12 14.39
C GLY A 137 -11.72 19.96 13.79
N LYS A 138 -11.97 20.47 12.58
CA LYS A 138 -13.25 20.33 11.88
C LYS A 138 -13.30 19.06 11.04
N LEU A 139 -14.39 18.31 11.15
CA LEU A 139 -14.62 17.12 10.37
C LEU A 139 -15.22 17.49 9.01
N LEU A 140 -14.48 17.22 7.94
CA LEU A 140 -14.85 17.54 6.57
C LEU A 140 -15.09 16.25 5.77
N ARG A 141 -16.04 16.29 4.82
CA ARG A 141 -16.31 15.19 3.90
C ARG A 141 -15.85 15.57 2.50
N PHE A 142 -15.11 14.68 1.86
CA PHE A 142 -14.66 14.81 0.49
C PHE A 142 -15.08 13.59 -0.33
N GLY A 143 -15.49 13.81 -1.59
CA GLY A 143 -16.03 12.75 -2.42
C GLY A 143 -17.37 12.23 -1.90
N GLY A 144 -17.73 11.01 -2.29
CA GLY A 144 -19.00 10.38 -1.92
C GLY A 144 -18.90 8.87 -1.97
N GLU A 145 -20.04 8.22 -2.07
CA GLU A 145 -20.22 6.78 -2.24
C GLU A 145 -20.51 6.43 -3.71
N VAL A 146 -20.39 7.41 -4.61
CA VAL A 146 -20.66 7.25 -6.04
C VAL A 146 -19.39 7.08 -6.85
N MET A 147 -19.43 6.22 -7.86
CA MET A 147 -18.24 5.88 -8.68
C MET A 147 -17.73 7.06 -9.54
N LYS A 148 -18.49 8.14 -9.69
CA LYS A 148 -18.12 9.28 -10.54
C LYS A 148 -18.14 10.58 -9.74
N ASN A 149 -16.95 11.03 -9.32
CA ASN A 149 -16.75 12.40 -8.82
C ASN A 149 -16.28 13.26 -9.99
N VAL A 150 -17.05 14.31 -10.33
CA VAL A 150 -16.79 15.13 -11.53
C VAL A 150 -16.56 16.62 -11.23
N ALA A 151 -16.61 17.03 -9.96
CA ALA A 151 -16.48 18.43 -9.56
C ALA A 151 -15.39 18.61 -8.50
N GLY A 152 -14.50 19.58 -8.73
CA GLY A 152 -13.47 19.98 -7.79
C GLY A 152 -12.23 19.08 -7.74
N TYR A 153 -11.31 19.42 -6.83
CA TYR A 153 -10.11 18.61 -6.58
C TYR A 153 -10.46 17.32 -5.85
N ASP A 154 -9.81 16.22 -6.23
CA ASP A 154 -9.99 14.94 -5.58
C ASP A 154 -9.17 14.86 -4.28
N MET A 155 -9.71 15.48 -3.25
CA MET A 155 -9.11 15.49 -1.92
C MET A 155 -9.02 14.09 -1.31
N SER A 156 -9.97 13.19 -1.63
CA SER A 156 -9.94 11.83 -1.13
C SER A 156 -8.71 11.07 -1.62
N ARG A 157 -8.40 11.17 -2.91
CA ARG A 157 -7.19 10.56 -3.48
C ARG A 157 -5.91 11.26 -3.06
N LEU A 158 -5.96 12.54 -2.70
CA LEU A 158 -4.82 13.27 -2.16
C LEU A 158 -4.38 12.73 -0.80
N MET A 159 -5.34 12.28 0.04
CA MET A 159 -5.03 11.70 1.36
C MET A 159 -4.35 10.33 1.26
N VAL A 160 -4.50 9.62 0.12
CA VAL A 160 -3.87 8.32 -0.08
C VAL A 160 -2.37 8.47 -0.26
N GLY A 161 -1.59 7.87 0.64
CA GLY A 161 -0.13 7.98 0.65
C GLY A 161 0.41 9.24 1.32
N ALA A 162 -0.45 10.12 1.84
CA ALA A 162 -0.04 11.34 2.55
C ALA A 162 0.51 11.06 3.97
N GLN A 163 0.43 9.83 4.46
CA GLN A 163 0.91 9.40 5.79
C GLN A 163 0.45 10.29 6.96
N GLY A 164 -0.78 10.82 6.84
CA GLY A 164 -1.34 11.70 7.87
C GLY A 164 -0.69 13.08 7.97
N THR A 165 0.10 13.50 6.98
CA THR A 165 0.76 14.83 7.01
C THR A 165 -0.14 15.97 6.57
N LEU A 166 -1.33 15.68 6.00
CA LEU A 166 -2.26 16.69 5.44
C LEU A 166 -3.59 16.74 6.19
N GLY A 167 -3.82 15.85 7.14
CA GLY A 167 -5.07 15.73 7.90
C GLY A 167 -5.25 14.32 8.45
N VAL A 168 -6.26 14.13 9.28
CA VAL A 168 -6.58 12.86 9.95
C VAL A 168 -7.73 12.18 9.23
N LEU A 169 -7.47 11.03 8.60
CA LEU A 169 -8.52 10.17 8.02
C LEU A 169 -9.37 9.57 9.13
N THR A 170 -10.69 9.79 9.10
CA THR A 170 -11.64 9.15 10.00
C THR A 170 -12.42 8.05 9.32
N ASP A 171 -13.08 8.34 8.20
CA ASP A 171 -13.83 7.34 7.46
C ASP A 171 -13.38 7.30 6.00
N ILE A 172 -13.41 6.11 5.43
CA ILE A 172 -13.02 5.87 4.03
C ILE A 172 -14.11 5.07 3.33
N SER A 173 -14.58 5.57 2.19
CA SER A 173 -15.48 4.85 1.30
C SER A 173 -14.69 4.20 0.18
N PHE A 174 -14.85 2.89 0.00
CA PHE A 174 -14.17 2.10 -1.03
C PHE A 174 -15.15 1.52 -2.02
N LYS A 175 -14.71 1.48 -3.27
CA LYS A 175 -15.20 0.49 -4.24
C LYS A 175 -14.60 -0.87 -3.89
N VAL A 176 -15.43 -1.90 -3.86
CA VAL A 176 -15.01 -3.30 -3.73
C VAL A 176 -15.25 -4.06 -5.02
N LEU A 177 -14.65 -5.23 -5.18
CA LEU A 177 -14.86 -6.09 -6.35
C LEU A 177 -15.33 -7.47 -5.92
N PRO A 178 -16.09 -8.19 -6.78
CA PRO A 178 -16.40 -9.59 -6.57
C PRO A 178 -15.12 -10.44 -6.53
N GLN A 179 -15.12 -11.49 -5.71
CA GLN A 179 -14.06 -12.50 -5.74
C GLN A 179 -14.09 -13.28 -7.06
N PRO A 180 -12.91 -13.72 -7.57
CA PRO A 180 -12.85 -14.50 -8.79
C PRO A 180 -13.49 -15.88 -8.62
N ALA A 181 -14.15 -16.39 -9.67
CA ALA A 181 -14.80 -17.70 -9.65
C ALA A 181 -13.81 -18.88 -9.73
N ALA A 182 -12.58 -18.64 -10.15
CA ALA A 182 -11.47 -19.59 -10.15
C ALA A 182 -10.15 -18.87 -9.93
N SER A 183 -9.22 -19.56 -9.27
CA SER A 183 -7.85 -19.08 -9.00
C SER A 183 -6.89 -20.25 -9.11
N HIS A 184 -5.78 -20.06 -9.84
CA HIS A 184 -4.64 -20.97 -9.87
C HIS A 184 -3.33 -20.20 -9.77
N SER A 185 -2.36 -20.77 -9.11
CA SER A 185 -1.00 -20.24 -8.99
C SER A 185 -0.03 -21.20 -9.64
N LEU A 186 0.79 -20.71 -10.57
CA LEU A 186 1.71 -21.49 -11.38
C LEU A 186 3.15 -21.03 -11.14
N LYS A 187 4.08 -21.98 -11.22
CA LYS A 187 5.51 -21.77 -11.22
C LYS A 187 6.13 -22.30 -12.50
N LEU A 188 6.99 -21.48 -13.13
CA LEU A 188 7.77 -21.85 -14.31
C LEU A 188 9.26 -21.58 -14.05
N SER A 189 10.10 -22.59 -14.28
CA SER A 189 11.56 -22.41 -14.16
C SER A 189 12.09 -21.64 -15.36
N LEU A 190 12.45 -20.38 -15.16
CA LEU A 190 12.95 -19.48 -16.20
C LEU A 190 14.04 -18.56 -15.63
N PRO A 191 15.17 -18.39 -16.30
CA PRO A 191 16.14 -17.36 -15.95
C PRO A 191 15.52 -15.97 -16.10
N LEU A 192 16.07 -14.97 -15.39
CA LEU A 192 15.49 -13.64 -15.27
C LEU A 192 15.12 -13.00 -16.62
N ASP A 193 16.05 -12.96 -17.58
CA ASP A 193 15.81 -12.33 -18.89
C ASP A 193 14.66 -13.00 -19.66
N ALA A 194 14.60 -14.34 -19.62
CA ALA A 194 13.53 -15.10 -20.23
C ALA A 194 12.18 -14.83 -19.52
N ALA A 195 12.19 -14.70 -18.19
CA ALA A 195 11.00 -14.37 -17.40
C ALA A 195 10.47 -12.96 -17.71
N LEU A 196 11.34 -11.95 -17.78
CA LEU A 196 10.96 -10.58 -18.12
C LEU A 196 10.41 -10.49 -19.55
N ASN A 197 11.04 -11.16 -20.52
CA ASN A 197 10.53 -11.24 -21.89
C ASN A 197 9.17 -11.94 -21.95
N LYS A 198 9.01 -13.04 -21.21
CA LYS A 198 7.74 -13.76 -21.08
C LYS A 198 6.64 -12.86 -20.49
N LEU A 199 6.92 -12.12 -19.44
CA LEU A 199 5.97 -11.18 -18.84
C LEU A 199 5.57 -10.06 -19.80
N ALA A 200 6.51 -9.51 -20.56
CA ALA A 200 6.23 -8.52 -21.61
C ALA A 200 5.35 -9.09 -22.74
N GLU A 201 5.57 -10.36 -23.14
CA GLU A 201 4.72 -11.05 -24.10
C GLU A 201 3.30 -11.27 -23.55
N LEU A 202 3.19 -11.78 -22.31
CA LEU A 202 1.89 -12.10 -21.69
C LEU A 202 1.06 -10.83 -21.42
N GLY A 203 1.71 -9.71 -21.04
CA GLY A 203 1.05 -8.43 -20.81
C GLY A 203 0.38 -7.82 -22.05
N ARG A 204 0.70 -8.30 -23.26
CA ARG A 204 0.05 -7.89 -24.52
C ARG A 204 -1.18 -8.73 -24.89
N LYS A 205 -1.50 -9.73 -24.09
CA LYS A 205 -2.59 -10.67 -24.34
C LYS A 205 -3.68 -10.52 -23.29
N PRO A 206 -4.96 -10.66 -23.64
CA PRO A 206 -6.07 -10.60 -22.67
C PRO A 206 -6.15 -11.89 -21.84
N LEU A 207 -5.18 -12.09 -20.97
CA LEU A 207 -5.09 -13.26 -20.10
C LEU A 207 -5.59 -12.93 -18.70
N PRO A 208 -6.17 -13.89 -17.98
CA PRO A 208 -6.66 -13.73 -16.62
C PRO A 208 -5.51 -13.74 -15.59
N ILE A 209 -4.41 -13.02 -15.86
CA ILE A 209 -3.28 -12.87 -14.95
C ILE A 209 -3.63 -11.75 -13.96
N THR A 210 -3.44 -12.00 -12.68
CA THR A 210 -3.73 -11.04 -11.60
C THR A 210 -2.55 -10.81 -10.65
N ALA A 211 -1.50 -11.60 -10.77
CA ALA A 211 -0.22 -11.34 -10.12
C ALA A 211 0.91 -12.03 -10.89
N ALA A 212 2.11 -11.45 -10.87
CA ALA A 212 3.30 -12.03 -11.46
C ALA A 212 4.54 -11.59 -10.70
N ALA A 213 5.37 -12.57 -10.32
CA ALA A 213 6.58 -12.36 -9.55
C ALA A 213 7.71 -13.27 -10.07
N TRP A 214 8.95 -12.89 -9.81
CA TRP A 214 10.11 -13.73 -10.13
C TRP A 214 11.14 -13.68 -9.01
N HIS A 215 11.70 -14.85 -8.67
CA HIS A 215 12.80 -14.95 -7.71
C HIS A 215 13.61 -16.23 -7.97
N ALA A 216 14.93 -16.12 -7.91
CA ALA A 216 15.88 -17.25 -7.92
C ALA A 216 15.62 -18.30 -9.02
N GLY A 217 15.38 -17.84 -10.28
CA GLY A 217 15.14 -18.73 -11.42
C GLY A 217 13.70 -19.19 -11.61
N GLU A 218 12.77 -18.75 -10.76
CA GLU A 218 11.38 -19.16 -10.80
C GLU A 218 10.44 -17.98 -11.10
N LEU A 219 9.63 -18.10 -12.14
CA LEU A 219 8.55 -17.18 -12.47
C LEU A 219 7.24 -17.69 -11.88
N PHE A 220 6.59 -16.87 -11.07
CA PHE A 220 5.30 -17.15 -10.44
C PHE A 220 4.20 -16.34 -11.13
N LEU A 221 3.08 -16.99 -11.44
CA LEU A 221 1.92 -16.38 -12.07
C LEU A 221 0.65 -16.76 -11.31
N ARG A 222 -0.20 -15.79 -11.02
CA ARG A 222 -1.55 -16.02 -10.51
C ARG A 222 -2.57 -15.77 -11.62
N LEU A 223 -3.42 -16.75 -11.85
CA LEU A 223 -4.51 -16.71 -12.81
C LEU A 223 -5.83 -16.67 -12.05
N GLU A 224 -6.67 -15.65 -12.29
CA GLU A 224 -7.95 -15.51 -11.61
C GLU A 224 -9.00 -14.91 -12.54
N GLY A 225 -10.24 -15.41 -12.42
CA GLY A 225 -11.37 -14.94 -13.22
C GLY A 225 -12.42 -16.02 -13.45
N GLY A 226 -13.02 -16.06 -14.64
CA GLY A 226 -13.98 -17.10 -15.02
C GLY A 226 -13.31 -18.45 -15.21
N LYS A 227 -13.95 -19.54 -14.76
CA LYS A 227 -13.41 -20.91 -14.75
C LYS A 227 -12.83 -21.35 -16.09
N SER A 228 -13.56 -21.14 -17.19
CA SER A 228 -13.11 -21.57 -18.54
C SER A 228 -11.84 -20.83 -18.99
N SER A 229 -11.79 -19.52 -18.80
CA SER A 229 -10.63 -18.69 -19.18
C SER A 229 -9.38 -19.04 -18.36
N VAL A 230 -9.55 -19.24 -17.05
CA VAL A 230 -8.47 -19.61 -16.13
C VAL A 230 -7.92 -20.99 -16.48
N ASN A 231 -8.77 -22.00 -16.65
CA ASN A 231 -8.33 -23.37 -16.99
C ASN A 231 -7.62 -23.43 -18.35
N ALA A 232 -8.19 -22.82 -19.40
CA ALA A 232 -7.56 -22.78 -20.72
C ALA A 232 -6.20 -22.07 -20.70
N THR A 233 -6.07 -21.02 -19.89
CA THR A 233 -4.79 -20.31 -19.74
C THR A 233 -3.77 -21.14 -18.97
N ARG A 234 -4.18 -21.83 -17.90
CA ARG A 234 -3.35 -22.76 -17.15
C ARG A 234 -2.78 -23.87 -18.05
N GLU A 235 -3.64 -24.52 -18.83
CA GLU A 235 -3.24 -25.57 -19.76
C GLU A 235 -2.23 -25.07 -20.80
N ARG A 236 -2.48 -23.87 -21.36
CA ARG A 236 -1.61 -23.27 -22.37
C ARG A 236 -0.25 -22.85 -21.82
N LEU A 237 -0.19 -22.32 -20.60
CA LEU A 237 1.06 -21.86 -19.98
C LEU A 237 1.88 -23.03 -19.45
N GLY A 238 1.21 -24.10 -19.01
CA GLY A 238 1.88 -25.20 -18.29
C GLY A 238 2.47 -24.75 -16.97
N GLY A 239 3.52 -25.44 -16.54
CA GLY A 239 4.19 -25.17 -15.27
C GLY A 239 3.66 -26.03 -14.12
N GLU A 240 4.26 -25.87 -12.96
CA GLU A 240 3.89 -26.55 -11.72
C GLU A 240 2.84 -25.73 -10.97
N GLU A 241 1.78 -26.35 -10.49
CA GLU A 241 0.80 -25.69 -9.62
C GLU A 241 1.36 -25.57 -8.20
N ILE A 242 1.23 -24.39 -7.62
CA ILE A 242 1.74 -24.06 -6.28
C ILE A 242 0.65 -23.51 -5.37
N SER A 243 0.92 -23.43 -4.06
CA SER A 243 0.01 -22.80 -3.09
C SER A 243 -0.22 -21.33 -3.40
N ALA A 244 -1.46 -20.88 -3.23
CA ALA A 244 -1.84 -19.48 -3.28
C ALA A 244 -1.27 -18.64 -2.12
N ASP A 245 -0.77 -19.29 -1.06
CA ASP A 245 -0.15 -18.62 0.10
C ASP A 245 1.01 -17.72 -0.28
N LEU A 246 1.74 -18.05 -1.36
CA LEU A 246 2.81 -17.21 -1.89
C LEU A 246 2.39 -15.74 -2.02
N TRP A 247 1.20 -15.47 -2.53
CA TRP A 247 0.73 -14.10 -2.77
C TRP A 247 0.41 -13.35 -1.49
N ARG A 248 -0.09 -14.05 -0.46
CA ARG A 248 -0.27 -13.49 0.89
C ARG A 248 1.08 -13.20 1.53
N GLU A 249 2.02 -14.14 1.45
CA GLU A 249 3.37 -13.98 1.98
C GLU A 249 4.13 -12.82 1.32
N LEU A 250 3.95 -12.63 0.00
CA LEU A 250 4.52 -11.48 -0.72
C LEU A 250 3.86 -10.17 -0.30
N ARG A 251 2.52 -10.15 -0.21
CA ARG A 251 1.76 -8.98 0.22
C ARG A 251 2.19 -8.49 1.60
N ASP A 252 2.36 -9.42 2.53
CA ASP A 252 2.58 -9.12 3.95
C ASP A 252 4.08 -9.13 4.33
N LEU A 253 4.99 -9.34 3.36
CA LEU A 253 6.45 -9.47 3.53
C LEU A 253 6.83 -10.64 4.48
N GLU A 254 6.07 -11.74 4.44
CA GLU A 254 6.28 -12.94 5.24
C GLU A 254 7.07 -14.03 4.50
N HIS A 255 7.24 -13.92 3.17
CA HIS A 255 8.03 -14.87 2.39
C HIS A 255 9.46 -14.95 2.89
N ALA A 256 10.09 -16.13 2.76
CA ALA A 256 11.45 -16.40 3.24
C ALA A 256 12.49 -15.37 2.76
N PHE A 257 12.32 -14.82 1.55
CA PHE A 257 13.14 -13.72 1.07
C PHE A 257 13.15 -12.53 2.03
N PHE A 258 12.02 -12.15 2.64
CA PHE A 258 11.93 -10.99 3.53
C PHE A 258 12.36 -11.32 4.96
N THR A 259 12.12 -12.53 5.43
CA THR A 259 12.29 -12.90 6.85
C THR A 259 13.65 -13.49 7.18
N GLN A 260 14.42 -13.95 6.18
CA GLN A 260 15.75 -14.53 6.35
C GLN A 260 16.85 -13.58 5.88
N ASN A 261 18.09 -13.77 6.36
CA ASN A 261 19.28 -13.00 5.95
C ASN A 261 19.08 -11.48 6.04
N ASN A 262 18.73 -10.98 7.22
CA ASN A 262 18.39 -9.57 7.47
C ASN A 262 19.60 -8.72 7.89
N ASP A 263 20.81 -9.10 7.49
CA ASP A 263 22.06 -8.36 7.67
C ASP A 263 22.24 -7.20 6.68
N LYS A 264 21.43 -7.19 5.61
CA LYS A 264 21.41 -6.16 4.57
C LYS A 264 20.14 -5.30 4.64
N ALA A 265 20.26 -4.05 4.19
CA ALA A 265 19.09 -3.18 4.06
C ALA A 265 18.11 -3.69 3.00
N LEU A 266 16.82 -3.70 3.33
CA LEU A 266 15.74 -4.02 2.40
C LEU A 266 15.27 -2.74 1.70
N TRP A 267 15.34 -2.76 0.38
CA TRP A 267 14.87 -1.68 -0.49
C TRP A 267 13.74 -2.15 -1.39
N ARG A 268 12.77 -1.26 -1.59
CA ARG A 268 11.73 -1.38 -2.60
C ARG A 268 12.00 -0.40 -3.72
N LEU A 269 12.22 -0.94 -4.93
CA LEU A 269 12.35 -0.14 -6.15
C LEU A 269 11.01 -0.13 -6.89
N SER A 270 10.59 1.04 -7.36
CA SER A 270 9.44 1.21 -8.23
C SER A 270 9.93 1.74 -9.58
N LEU A 271 9.72 0.96 -10.62
CA LEU A 271 10.29 1.18 -11.95
C LEU A 271 9.18 1.17 -13.02
N PRO A 272 9.39 1.81 -14.19
CA PRO A 272 8.47 1.67 -15.32
C PRO A 272 8.29 0.20 -15.74
N PRO A 273 7.15 -0.15 -16.33
CA PRO A 273 6.95 -1.48 -16.92
C PRO A 273 8.06 -1.81 -17.94
N ASN A 274 8.41 -3.09 -18.01
CA ASN A 274 9.43 -3.62 -18.92
C ASN A 274 10.86 -3.05 -18.73
N THR A 275 11.16 -2.44 -17.60
CA THR A 275 12.55 -2.04 -17.26
C THR A 275 13.41 -3.30 -17.13
N PRO A 276 14.52 -3.42 -17.87
CA PRO A 276 15.45 -4.56 -17.77
C PRO A 276 16.10 -4.62 -16.38
N ALA A 277 16.90 -5.66 -16.13
CA ALA A 277 17.73 -5.71 -14.94
C ALA A 277 18.57 -4.43 -14.81
N LEU A 278 18.62 -3.86 -13.61
CA LEU A 278 19.45 -2.69 -13.37
C LEU A 278 20.94 -3.11 -13.33
N PRO A 279 21.87 -2.24 -13.80
CA PRO A 279 23.30 -2.53 -13.78
C PRO A 279 23.88 -2.34 -12.37
N LEU A 280 23.41 -3.16 -11.44
CA LEU A 280 23.81 -3.19 -10.03
C LEU A 280 24.45 -4.54 -9.72
N ASP A 281 25.56 -4.53 -9.01
CA ASP A 281 26.21 -5.76 -8.54
C ASP A 281 25.48 -6.32 -7.33
N ILE A 282 24.37 -7.02 -7.61
CA ILE A 282 23.51 -7.66 -6.61
C ILE A 282 23.21 -9.08 -7.07
N ALA A 283 23.44 -10.05 -6.20
CA ALA A 283 23.15 -11.45 -6.51
C ALA A 283 21.65 -11.67 -6.74
N GLU A 284 21.26 -12.51 -7.71
CA GLU A 284 19.86 -12.80 -8.03
C GLU A 284 19.02 -13.26 -6.81
N ARG A 285 19.63 -14.02 -5.90
CA ARG A 285 18.99 -14.47 -4.65
C ARG A 285 18.62 -13.32 -3.71
N ASP A 286 19.24 -12.15 -3.85
CA ASP A 286 19.01 -10.94 -3.06
C ASP A 286 18.02 -9.99 -3.74
N ILE A 287 17.41 -10.40 -4.87
CA ILE A 287 16.41 -9.62 -5.60
C ILE A 287 15.12 -10.44 -5.74
N PHE A 288 13.99 -9.80 -5.44
CA PHE A 288 12.65 -10.33 -5.69
C PHE A 288 11.89 -9.36 -6.61
N TYR A 289 11.48 -9.81 -7.78
CA TYR A 289 10.67 -9.05 -8.72
C TYR A 289 9.20 -9.31 -8.45
N ASP A 290 8.41 -8.26 -8.38
CA ASP A 290 6.94 -8.28 -8.24
C ASP A 290 6.32 -7.32 -9.26
N TRP A 291 5.00 -7.30 -9.37
CA TRP A 291 4.25 -6.45 -10.30
C TRP A 291 4.75 -6.58 -11.75
N ALA A 292 4.96 -7.81 -12.20
CA ALA A 292 5.53 -8.09 -13.52
C ALA A 292 6.87 -7.36 -13.79
N GLY A 293 7.71 -7.20 -12.75
CA GLY A 293 9.03 -6.60 -12.83
C GLY A 293 9.08 -5.09 -12.54
N SER A 294 7.92 -4.43 -12.38
CA SER A 294 7.87 -3.00 -12.07
C SER A 294 8.17 -2.68 -10.60
N GLN A 295 7.90 -3.61 -9.69
CA GLN A 295 8.34 -3.54 -8.30
C GLN A 295 9.47 -4.53 -8.09
N ARG A 296 10.53 -4.11 -7.40
CA ARG A 296 11.62 -4.99 -7.03
C ARG A 296 11.99 -4.77 -5.57
N PHE A 297 12.08 -5.85 -4.83
CA PHE A 297 12.65 -5.84 -3.50
C PHE A 297 14.10 -6.30 -3.59
N ILE A 298 14.99 -5.56 -2.95
CA ILE A 298 16.44 -5.82 -3.01
C ILE A 298 17.01 -5.79 -1.59
N LYS A 299 17.79 -6.81 -1.24
CA LYS A 299 18.63 -6.83 -0.05
C LYS A 299 20.06 -6.49 -0.42
N THR A 300 20.58 -5.36 0.07
CA THR A 300 21.91 -4.90 -0.33
C THR A 300 22.59 -4.03 0.72
N SER A 301 23.91 -4.02 0.69
CA SER A 301 24.77 -3.08 1.42
C SER A 301 25.22 -1.90 0.56
N LEU A 302 24.76 -1.80 -0.68
CA LEU A 302 25.03 -0.62 -1.52
C LEU A 302 24.49 0.64 -0.83
N ASP A 303 25.20 1.74 -1.02
CA ASP A 303 24.75 3.02 -0.50
C ASP A 303 23.45 3.51 -1.18
N ALA A 304 22.69 4.34 -0.47
CA ALA A 304 21.40 4.81 -0.92
C ALA A 304 21.47 5.65 -2.20
N ASP A 305 22.54 6.42 -2.39
CA ASP A 305 22.68 7.31 -3.54
C ASP A 305 22.93 6.51 -4.81
N THR A 306 23.73 5.44 -4.75
CA THR A 306 23.95 4.50 -5.87
C THR A 306 22.62 3.87 -6.29
N LEU A 307 21.80 3.36 -5.35
CA LEU A 307 20.51 2.77 -5.67
C LEU A 307 19.52 3.78 -6.25
N ARG A 308 19.41 4.95 -5.62
CA ARG A 308 18.50 6.02 -6.06
C ARG A 308 18.86 6.53 -7.44
N LYS A 309 20.15 6.71 -7.71
CA LYS A 309 20.67 7.14 -9.02
C LYS A 309 20.35 6.11 -10.11
N ALA A 310 20.57 4.82 -9.85
CA ALA A 310 20.22 3.76 -10.80
C ALA A 310 18.72 3.72 -11.09
N CYS A 311 17.87 3.85 -10.06
CA CYS A 311 16.42 3.94 -10.24
C CYS A 311 16.00 5.18 -11.02
N GLN A 312 16.57 6.34 -10.72
CA GLN A 312 16.26 7.61 -11.39
C GLN A 312 16.64 7.55 -12.88
N GLN A 313 17.79 6.98 -13.22
CA GLN A 313 18.21 6.77 -14.61
C GLN A 313 17.24 5.86 -15.38
N ALA A 314 16.62 4.90 -14.69
CA ALA A 314 15.58 4.04 -15.23
C ALA A 314 14.17 4.65 -15.17
N GLY A 315 14.03 5.91 -14.75
CA GLY A 315 12.73 6.59 -14.63
C GLY A 315 11.89 6.21 -13.40
N GLY A 316 12.51 5.64 -12.38
CA GLY A 316 11.85 5.16 -11.15
C GLY A 316 12.42 5.79 -9.87
N HIS A 317 12.10 5.15 -8.75
CA HIS A 317 12.55 5.59 -7.43
C HIS A 317 12.76 4.40 -6.48
N ALA A 318 13.53 4.62 -5.41
CA ALA A 318 13.82 3.64 -4.38
C ALA A 318 13.32 4.10 -3.00
N THR A 319 12.79 3.17 -2.22
CA THR A 319 12.37 3.40 -0.83
C THR A 319 13.02 2.36 0.07
N CYS A 320 13.68 2.81 1.15
CA CYS A 320 14.26 1.91 2.14
C CYS A 320 13.15 1.44 3.11
N TYR A 321 13.00 0.12 3.25
CA TYR A 321 12.05 -0.51 4.18
C TYR A 321 12.67 -0.82 5.54
N THR A 322 13.98 -0.69 5.65
CA THR A 322 14.74 -0.82 6.92
C THR A 322 15.53 0.46 7.21
N PRO A 323 14.84 1.61 7.49
CA PRO A 323 15.49 2.92 7.61
C PRO A 323 16.60 2.98 8.66
N ALA A 324 16.50 2.15 9.71
CA ALA A 324 17.56 2.05 10.74
C ALA A 324 18.92 1.67 10.14
N ALA A 325 18.94 0.90 9.05
CA ALA A 325 20.17 0.55 8.34
C ALA A 325 20.85 1.74 7.64
N LEU A 326 20.15 2.88 7.51
CA LEU A 326 20.69 4.13 6.94
C LEU A 326 21.39 5.00 7.99
N GLY A 327 21.53 4.53 9.23
CA GLY A 327 22.21 5.24 10.30
C GLY A 327 21.52 6.55 10.75
N GLY A 328 20.23 6.72 10.45
CA GLY A 328 19.45 7.90 10.81
C GLY A 328 19.76 9.18 10.02
N ALA A 329 20.79 9.16 9.17
CA ALA A 329 21.24 10.33 8.43
C ALA A 329 20.46 10.58 7.13
N GLN A 330 19.72 9.59 6.63
CA GLN A 330 19.04 9.67 5.34
C GLN A 330 17.55 9.29 5.47
N ALA A 331 16.70 10.06 4.74
CA ALA A 331 15.29 9.72 4.63
C ALA A 331 15.09 8.39 3.87
N PRO A 332 14.05 7.59 4.23
CA PRO A 332 13.77 6.33 3.54
C PRO A 332 13.35 6.52 2.07
N PHE A 333 12.75 7.66 1.74
CA PHE A 333 12.27 7.96 0.40
C PHE A 333 13.33 8.62 -0.48
N THR A 334 13.23 8.43 -1.80
CA THR A 334 14.03 9.21 -2.76
C THR A 334 13.76 10.70 -2.60
N PRO A 335 14.78 11.56 -2.52
CA PRO A 335 14.60 13.01 -2.45
C PRO A 335 13.75 13.54 -3.60
N LEU A 336 12.89 14.49 -3.31
CA LEU A 336 12.08 15.15 -4.33
C LEU A 336 12.94 16.06 -5.19
N ASN A 337 12.57 16.21 -6.48
CA ASN A 337 13.16 17.29 -7.26
C ASN A 337 12.64 18.65 -6.75
N PRO A 338 13.39 19.75 -6.95
CA PRO A 338 13.06 21.05 -6.34
C PRO A 338 11.67 21.59 -6.70
N VAL A 339 11.17 21.30 -7.91
CA VAL A 339 9.84 21.75 -8.35
C VAL A 339 8.75 21.00 -7.58
N VAL A 340 8.87 19.67 -7.48
CA VAL A 340 7.90 18.83 -6.74
C VAL A 340 7.95 19.17 -5.25
N GLU A 341 9.14 19.35 -4.67
CA GLU A 341 9.30 19.75 -3.28
C GLU A 341 8.61 21.09 -2.97
N LYS A 342 8.76 22.09 -3.84
CA LYS A 342 8.07 23.38 -3.71
C LYS A 342 6.55 23.19 -3.59
N TYR A 343 5.95 22.36 -4.45
CA TYR A 343 4.50 22.13 -4.39
C TYR A 343 4.07 21.32 -3.16
N HIS A 344 4.87 20.38 -2.70
CA HIS A 344 4.61 19.67 -1.45
C HIS A 344 4.60 20.61 -0.25
N ARG A 345 5.58 21.52 -0.15
CA ARG A 345 5.64 22.55 0.89
C ARG A 345 4.45 23.50 0.84
N GLN A 346 4.05 23.96 -0.36
CA GLN A 346 2.88 24.81 -0.53
C GLN A 346 1.60 24.11 -0.10
N LEU A 347 1.41 22.84 -0.51
CA LEU A 347 0.26 22.04 -0.13
C LEU A 347 0.20 21.82 1.39
N LYS A 348 1.33 21.45 2.01
CA LYS A 348 1.44 21.29 3.45
C LYS A 348 1.06 22.60 4.16
N ALA A 349 1.61 23.74 3.74
CA ALA A 349 1.33 25.03 4.34
C ALA A 349 -0.16 25.45 4.22
N GLN A 350 -0.86 25.04 3.16
CA GLN A 350 -2.29 25.31 2.98
C GLN A 350 -3.18 24.42 3.85
N LEU A 351 -2.85 23.13 3.99
CA LEU A 351 -3.69 22.16 4.69
C LEU A 351 -3.31 22.01 6.17
N ASP A 352 -2.09 22.32 6.52
CA ASP A 352 -1.54 22.24 7.88
C ASP A 352 -0.50 23.35 8.12
N GLY A 353 -0.98 24.59 8.15
CA GLY A 353 -0.14 25.78 8.27
C GLY A 353 0.63 25.88 9.58
N HIS A 354 0.17 25.22 10.65
CA HIS A 354 0.87 25.13 11.94
C HIS A 354 1.83 23.95 12.01
N GLY A 355 1.83 23.04 11.02
CA GLY A 355 2.70 21.87 10.98
C GLY A 355 2.42 20.85 12.09
N ILE A 356 1.16 20.73 12.52
CA ILE A 356 0.80 19.83 13.62
C ILE A 356 0.67 18.36 13.20
N PHE A 357 0.39 18.06 11.94
CA PHE A 357 0.11 16.71 11.49
C PHE A 357 1.38 15.98 11.03
N ASN A 358 1.79 14.97 11.78
CA ASN A 358 2.94 14.09 11.47
C ASN A 358 4.14 14.85 10.87
N PRO A 359 4.66 15.92 11.52
CA PRO A 359 5.74 16.73 10.98
C PRO A 359 6.98 15.88 10.70
N GLY A 360 7.60 16.09 9.54
CA GLY A 360 8.80 15.37 9.13
C GLY A 360 8.59 13.92 8.68
N ARG A 361 7.38 13.38 8.72
CA ARG A 361 7.10 11.95 8.44
C ARG A 361 7.55 11.51 7.06
N LEU A 362 7.28 12.29 6.02
CA LEU A 362 7.67 12.00 4.64
C LEU A 362 9.09 12.49 4.35
N TYR A 363 9.36 13.72 4.68
CA TYR A 363 10.64 14.40 4.49
C TYR A 363 10.88 15.33 5.68
N ALA A 364 12.09 15.33 6.22
CA ALA A 364 12.42 16.11 7.43
C ALA A 364 12.12 17.62 7.30
N ALA A 365 11.98 18.09 6.08
CA ALA A 365 11.79 19.51 5.79
C ALA A 365 10.32 20.00 5.87
N PHE A 366 9.33 19.09 6.05
CA PHE A 366 7.90 19.45 6.13
C PHE A 366 6.99 18.32 6.66
#